data_205883a3d6eed44a0a9aabb2bf8a417e
#
_entry.id   205883a3d6eed44a0a9aabb2bf8a417e
#
_cell.length_a   1.000
_cell.length_b   1.000
_cell.length_c   1.000
_cell.angle_alpha   90.00
_cell.angle_beta   90.00
_cell.angle_gamma   90.00
#
_symmetry.space_group_name_H-M   'P 1'
#
loop_
_entity.id
_entity.type
_entity.pdbx_description
1 polymer ?
#
loop_
_entity_poly.entity_id
_entity_poly.type
_entity_poly.pdbx_seq_one_letter_code
_entity_poly.pdbx_strand_id
1 'polypeptide(L)'
;GVSQATVSRALAGSPLVNEETRRRIQAAAEQLNYKLDKNASNLRRMHTGTLALLFFEDPTADESHINPFFLSMLGSITRACALRGYDLLISFQQLSDDWHADFADSKKADGLILLGYGDYLAYRDKLEKLVEQGTRFVRWGAVQPDQPGVSFGSDNERGGKEVAEHLLERGCRRIAFLGDASSHYPEFFGRYRGYVDALTAAGVEVDPALQENAESTQQSGYEAMRNLIMREVGFDAVFAASDLIAIGAMRALSDHGLRVPQDVALVGFDDIATASFVNPPLTTVLQDTGQAGAVLVDSLLGLIRGEPVGSEVLPVKLVVRKSSLR
;
A
#
# COMPACT_ATOMS: atom_id res chain seq x y z
N GLY A 1 -3.51 13.29 -51.34
CA GLY A 1 -2.80 13.59 -50.11
C GLY A 1 -3.72 14.07 -49.03
N VAL A 2 -3.40 13.79 -47.80
CA VAL A 2 -4.14 14.25 -46.60
C VAL A 2 -3.20 15.09 -45.73
N SER A 3 -3.74 16.01 -44.94
CA SER A 3 -2.92 16.85 -44.04
C SER A 3 -2.35 16.00 -42.87
N GLN A 4 -1.24 16.47 -42.29
CA GLN A 4 -0.64 15.85 -41.10
C GLN A 4 -1.68 15.72 -39.94
N ALA A 5 -2.55 16.73 -39.80
CA ALA A 5 -3.62 16.70 -38.82
C ALA A 5 -4.65 15.57 -39.09
N THR A 6 -4.96 15.29 -40.36
CA THR A 6 -5.86 14.20 -40.76
C THR A 6 -5.19 12.84 -40.48
N VAL A 7 -3.89 12.69 -40.78
CA VAL A 7 -3.13 11.46 -40.47
C VAL A 7 -3.15 11.20 -38.94
N SER A 8 -2.82 12.21 -38.13
CA SER A 8 -2.82 12.11 -36.68
C SER A 8 -4.20 11.71 -36.12
N ARG A 9 -5.27 12.35 -36.62
CA ARG A 9 -6.67 12.02 -36.21
C ARG A 9 -7.07 10.61 -36.63
N ALA A 10 -6.70 10.17 -37.84
CA ALA A 10 -7.02 8.83 -38.33
C ALA A 10 -6.34 7.75 -37.51
N LEU A 11 -5.06 7.92 -37.20
CA LEU A 11 -4.28 6.98 -36.38
C LEU A 11 -4.73 6.99 -34.90
N ALA A 12 -5.26 8.11 -34.40
CA ALA A 12 -5.85 8.23 -33.08
C ALA A 12 -7.32 7.71 -33.00
N GLY A 13 -7.86 7.14 -34.08
CA GLY A 13 -9.23 6.62 -34.07
C GLY A 13 -10.34 7.67 -34.04
N SER A 14 -10.05 8.94 -34.31
CA SER A 14 -11.02 10.04 -34.21
C SER A 14 -12.24 9.83 -35.14
N PRO A 15 -13.47 10.05 -34.63
CA PRO A 15 -14.70 9.93 -35.45
C PRO A 15 -14.80 11.01 -36.54
N LEU A 16 -13.97 12.04 -36.47
CA LEU A 16 -13.95 13.13 -37.45
C LEU A 16 -13.28 12.73 -38.80
N VAL A 17 -12.69 11.54 -38.88
CA VAL A 17 -12.12 10.98 -40.11
C VAL A 17 -13.00 9.83 -40.59
N ASN A 18 -13.45 9.90 -41.86
CA ASN A 18 -14.29 8.85 -42.42
C ASN A 18 -13.53 7.52 -42.47
N GLU A 19 -14.30 6.41 -42.43
CA GLU A 19 -13.80 5.05 -42.30
C GLU A 19 -12.82 4.66 -43.42
N GLU A 20 -13.12 5.06 -44.66
CA GLU A 20 -12.27 4.73 -45.82
C GLU A 20 -10.90 5.43 -45.73
N THR A 21 -10.90 6.73 -45.38
CA THR A 21 -9.67 7.48 -45.19
C THR A 21 -8.84 6.93 -44.02
N ARG A 22 -9.53 6.52 -42.93
CA ARG A 22 -8.89 5.89 -41.77
C ARG A 22 -8.17 4.61 -42.15
N ARG A 23 -8.85 3.69 -42.84
CA ARG A 23 -8.26 2.41 -43.31
C ARG A 23 -7.04 2.63 -44.23
N ARG A 24 -7.15 3.58 -45.16
CA ARG A 24 -6.01 3.92 -46.06
C ARG A 24 -4.80 4.44 -45.30
N ILE A 25 -5.01 5.29 -44.31
CA ILE A 25 -3.93 5.84 -43.48
C ILE A 25 -3.35 4.76 -42.57
N GLN A 26 -4.14 3.88 -41.98
CA GLN A 26 -3.68 2.76 -41.18
C GLN A 26 -2.81 1.78 -42.02
N ALA A 27 -3.28 1.40 -43.17
CA ALA A 27 -2.52 0.53 -44.10
C ALA A 27 -1.19 1.15 -44.54
N ALA A 28 -1.17 2.45 -44.82
CA ALA A 28 0.05 3.15 -45.14
C ALA A 28 1.04 3.25 -44.00
N ALA A 29 0.52 3.48 -42.74
CA ALA A 29 1.34 3.51 -41.55
C ALA A 29 1.97 2.12 -41.27
N GLU A 30 1.21 1.04 -41.42
CA GLU A 30 1.71 -0.34 -41.31
C GLU A 30 2.80 -0.63 -42.31
N GLN A 31 2.59 -0.28 -43.60
CA GLN A 31 3.59 -0.48 -44.68
C GLN A 31 4.90 0.28 -44.43
N LEU A 32 4.79 1.47 -43.81
CA LEU A 32 5.94 2.32 -43.50
C LEU A 32 6.53 2.04 -42.11
N ASN A 33 6.00 1.06 -41.38
CA ASN A 33 6.33 0.79 -39.99
C ASN A 33 6.27 2.06 -39.12
N TYR A 34 5.34 2.99 -39.48
CA TYR A 34 5.16 4.25 -38.77
C TYR A 34 4.26 4.06 -37.55
N LYS A 35 4.81 4.30 -36.37
CA LYS A 35 4.05 4.39 -35.13
C LYS A 35 3.85 5.85 -34.75
N LEU A 36 2.63 6.19 -34.34
CA LEU A 36 2.35 7.52 -33.82
C LEU A 36 3.24 7.75 -32.59
N ASP A 37 4.02 8.82 -32.60
CA ASP A 37 4.72 9.24 -31.39
C ASP A 37 3.69 9.71 -30.37
N LYS A 38 3.46 8.86 -29.34
CA LYS A 38 2.53 9.16 -28.26
C LYS A 38 2.90 10.48 -27.58
N ASN A 39 4.20 10.76 -27.40
CA ASN A 39 4.69 11.96 -26.73
C ASN A 39 4.33 13.23 -27.51
N ALA A 40 4.47 13.22 -28.85
CA ALA A 40 4.08 14.36 -29.71
C ALA A 40 2.53 14.58 -29.72
N SER A 41 1.75 13.51 -29.58
CA SER A 41 0.28 13.59 -29.46
C SER A 41 -0.14 14.11 -28.09
N ASN A 42 0.51 13.66 -27.01
CA ASN A 42 0.24 14.02 -25.62
C ASN A 42 0.63 15.48 -25.36
N LEU A 43 1.71 15.99 -25.95
CA LEU A 43 2.11 17.41 -25.85
C LEU A 43 1.00 18.36 -26.33
N ARG A 44 0.21 17.97 -27.33
CA ARG A 44 -0.94 18.76 -27.83
C ARG A 44 -2.16 18.70 -26.93
N ARG A 45 -2.28 17.64 -26.10
CA ARG A 45 -3.42 17.42 -25.20
C ARG A 45 -3.17 17.91 -23.79
N MET A 46 -1.99 18.43 -23.46
CA MET A 46 -1.54 18.78 -22.12
C MET A 46 -1.62 17.61 -21.10
N HIS A 47 -1.61 16.37 -21.59
CA HIS A 47 -1.57 15.15 -20.79
C HIS A 47 -0.38 14.30 -21.23
N THR A 48 0.34 13.73 -20.25
CA THR A 48 1.50 12.88 -20.53
C THR A 48 1.09 11.45 -20.84
N GLY A 49 -0.07 11.01 -20.35
CA GLY A 49 -0.52 9.63 -20.38
C GLY A 49 0.29 8.73 -19.42
N THR A 50 0.94 9.34 -18.45
CA THR A 50 1.78 8.68 -17.46
C THR A 50 1.30 9.03 -16.05
N LEU A 51 1.22 8.05 -15.17
CA LEU A 51 1.07 8.23 -13.73
C LEU A 51 2.41 7.94 -13.06
N ALA A 52 2.75 8.65 -11.99
CA ALA A 52 3.94 8.34 -11.20
C ALA A 52 3.55 7.68 -9.88
N LEU A 53 4.25 6.60 -9.53
CA LEU A 53 4.15 5.92 -8.26
C LEU A 53 5.44 6.16 -7.48
N LEU A 54 5.29 6.70 -6.27
CA LEU A 54 6.42 7.02 -5.39
C LEU A 54 6.35 6.14 -4.14
N PHE A 55 7.36 5.27 -3.97
CA PHE A 55 7.53 4.49 -2.75
C PHE A 55 8.16 5.33 -1.63
N PHE A 56 7.77 5.05 -0.39
CA PHE A 56 8.32 5.72 0.78
C PHE A 56 9.71 5.17 1.19
N GLU A 57 10.05 3.96 0.78
CA GLU A 57 11.31 3.29 1.13
C GLU A 57 12.53 4.11 0.72
N ASP A 58 13.60 4.05 1.54
CA ASP A 58 14.89 4.68 1.24
C ASP A 58 15.68 3.82 0.24
N PRO A 59 15.89 4.28 -1.01
CA PRO A 59 16.62 3.51 -2.02
C PRO A 59 18.12 3.45 -1.78
N THR A 60 18.65 4.22 -0.82
CA THR A 60 20.10 4.30 -0.52
C THR A 60 20.53 3.32 0.57
N ALA A 61 19.59 2.71 1.29
CA ALA A 61 19.88 1.69 2.29
C ALA A 61 20.26 0.37 1.59
N ASP A 62 21.41 -0.20 1.92
CA ASP A 62 21.97 -1.41 1.31
C ASP A 62 21.04 -2.63 1.41
N GLU A 63 20.15 -2.65 2.39
CA GLU A 63 19.16 -3.71 2.65
C GLU A 63 17.71 -3.27 2.41
N SER A 64 17.50 -2.15 1.73
CA SER A 64 16.18 -1.63 1.43
C SER A 64 15.46 -2.53 0.43
N HIS A 65 14.62 -3.41 0.93
CA HIS A 65 13.70 -4.20 0.13
C HIS A 65 12.31 -3.58 0.20
N ILE A 66 11.73 -3.28 -0.95
CA ILE A 66 10.32 -2.86 -1.01
C ILE A 66 9.47 -3.94 -0.33
N ASN A 67 8.65 -3.52 0.64
CA ASN A 67 7.77 -4.44 1.36
C ASN A 67 6.92 -5.27 0.37
N PRO A 68 6.89 -6.62 0.48
CA PRO A 68 6.13 -7.49 -0.42
C PRO A 68 4.65 -7.13 -0.58
N PHE A 69 4.03 -6.53 0.45
CA PHE A 69 2.68 -6.00 0.36
C PHE A 69 2.57 -4.90 -0.70
N PHE A 70 3.49 -3.93 -0.69
CA PHE A 70 3.52 -2.86 -1.70
C PHE A 70 3.98 -3.35 -3.07
N LEU A 71 4.81 -4.39 -3.17
CA LEU A 71 5.12 -5.03 -4.45
C LEU A 71 3.88 -5.68 -5.08
N SER A 72 3.03 -6.32 -4.27
CA SER A 72 1.75 -6.85 -4.75
C SER A 72 0.82 -5.75 -5.24
N MET A 73 0.77 -4.65 -4.51
CA MET A 73 -0.03 -3.47 -4.90
C MET A 73 0.52 -2.81 -6.16
N LEU A 74 1.84 -2.70 -6.32
CA LEU A 74 2.48 -2.24 -7.56
C LEU A 74 2.02 -3.08 -8.76
N GLY A 75 1.99 -4.41 -8.63
CA GLY A 75 1.50 -5.30 -9.69
C GLY A 75 0.05 -5.00 -10.09
N SER A 76 -0.81 -4.73 -9.11
CA SER A 76 -2.22 -4.38 -9.33
C SER A 76 -2.39 -2.99 -9.95
N ILE A 77 -1.64 -1.99 -9.48
CA ILE A 77 -1.61 -0.63 -10.04
C ILE A 77 -1.12 -0.67 -11.49
N THR A 78 -0.01 -1.39 -11.78
CA THR A 78 0.53 -1.54 -13.13
C THR A 78 -0.52 -2.10 -14.09
N ARG A 79 -1.23 -3.16 -13.68
CA ARG A 79 -2.34 -3.73 -14.45
C ARG A 79 -3.47 -2.73 -14.66
N ALA A 80 -3.85 -2.01 -13.62
CA ALA A 80 -4.90 -1.00 -13.69
C ALA A 80 -4.55 0.14 -14.65
N CYS A 81 -3.30 0.66 -14.61
CA CYS A 81 -2.80 1.65 -15.55
C CYS A 81 -2.83 1.14 -17.00
N ALA A 82 -2.31 -0.06 -17.25
CA ALA A 82 -2.26 -0.66 -18.57
C ALA A 82 -3.65 -0.82 -19.20
N LEU A 83 -4.64 -1.29 -18.42
CA LEU A 83 -6.03 -1.43 -18.87
C LEU A 83 -6.68 -0.08 -19.24
N ARG A 84 -6.21 1.01 -18.66
CA ARG A 84 -6.71 2.39 -18.91
C ARG A 84 -5.85 3.19 -19.88
N GLY A 85 -4.81 2.55 -20.45
CA GLY A 85 -3.93 3.13 -21.47
C GLY A 85 -2.91 4.15 -20.93
N TYR A 86 -2.61 4.08 -19.63
CA TYR A 86 -1.59 4.89 -18.97
C TYR A 86 -0.30 4.10 -18.77
N ASP A 87 0.83 4.79 -18.94
CA ASP A 87 2.14 4.29 -18.54
C ASP A 87 2.37 4.57 -17.04
N LEU A 88 3.20 3.77 -16.36
CA LEU A 88 3.53 3.94 -14.95
C LEU A 88 5.02 4.22 -14.79
N LEU A 89 5.35 5.40 -14.24
CA LEU A 89 6.69 5.78 -13.81
C LEU A 89 6.83 5.44 -12.32
N ILE A 90 7.89 4.72 -11.96
CA ILE A 90 8.16 4.32 -10.59
C ILE A 90 9.37 5.08 -10.06
N SER A 91 9.27 5.62 -8.85
CA SER A 91 10.35 6.32 -8.16
C SER A 91 10.19 6.20 -6.63
N PHE A 92 11.08 6.85 -5.89
CA PHE A 92 11.04 6.90 -4.44
C PHE A 92 10.81 8.32 -3.96
N GLN A 93 10.10 8.47 -2.83
CA GLN A 93 9.74 9.77 -2.26
C GLN A 93 10.96 10.57 -1.79
N GLN A 94 11.97 9.87 -1.28
CA GLN A 94 13.20 10.46 -0.75
C GLN A 94 14.13 11.03 -1.85
N LEU A 95 13.95 10.63 -3.11
CA LEU A 95 14.76 11.14 -4.24
C LEU A 95 14.32 12.53 -4.72
N SER A 96 13.28 13.12 -4.11
CA SER A 96 12.75 14.42 -4.50
C SER A 96 12.33 15.24 -3.29
N ASP A 97 12.70 16.51 -3.27
CA ASP A 97 12.26 17.47 -2.28
C ASP A 97 10.97 18.20 -2.69
N ASP A 98 10.68 18.24 -3.98
CA ASP A 98 9.49 18.86 -4.53
C ASP A 98 8.84 17.96 -5.61
N TRP A 99 7.92 17.12 -5.19
CA TRP A 99 7.24 16.16 -6.08
C TRP A 99 6.39 16.85 -7.16
N HIS A 100 5.85 18.06 -6.88
CA HIS A 100 5.11 18.84 -7.86
C HIS A 100 6.03 19.29 -9.01
N ALA A 101 7.14 19.94 -8.69
CA ALA A 101 8.10 20.42 -9.67
C ALA A 101 8.68 19.26 -10.50
N ASP A 102 9.03 18.14 -9.82
CA ASP A 102 9.70 17.03 -10.46
C ASP A 102 8.79 16.17 -11.35
N PHE A 103 7.50 16.14 -11.10
CA PHE A 103 6.58 15.26 -11.84
C PHE A 103 5.50 16.01 -12.59
N ALA A 104 4.83 17.00 -11.98
CA ALA A 104 3.74 17.75 -12.60
C ALA A 104 4.25 18.87 -13.53
N ASP A 105 5.07 19.80 -13.00
CA ASP A 105 5.61 20.92 -13.78
C ASP A 105 6.54 20.44 -14.89
N SER A 106 7.38 19.44 -14.59
CA SER A 106 8.26 18.82 -15.59
C SER A 106 7.52 17.99 -16.64
N LYS A 107 6.19 17.82 -16.47
CA LYS A 107 5.33 16.99 -17.35
C LYS A 107 5.82 15.56 -17.48
N LYS A 108 6.34 14.96 -16.42
CA LYS A 108 6.69 13.54 -16.36
C LYS A 108 5.47 12.68 -16.07
N ALA A 109 4.50 13.20 -15.29
CA ALA A 109 3.28 12.48 -14.94
C ALA A 109 2.07 13.43 -14.83
N ASP A 110 0.87 12.89 -15.07
CA ASP A 110 -0.40 13.61 -14.95
C ASP A 110 -0.92 13.61 -13.51
N GLY A 111 -0.40 12.71 -12.67
CA GLY A 111 -0.75 12.59 -11.25
C GLY A 111 0.13 11.59 -10.53
N LEU A 112 0.05 11.60 -9.19
CA LEU A 112 0.92 10.84 -8.30
C LEU A 112 0.13 9.80 -7.50
N ILE A 113 0.72 8.62 -7.31
CA ILE A 113 0.29 7.58 -6.36
C ILE A 113 1.40 7.45 -5.32
N LEU A 114 1.07 7.64 -4.04
CA LEU A 114 2.03 7.57 -2.94
C LEU A 114 1.79 6.26 -2.18
N LEU A 115 2.82 5.41 -2.08
CA LEU A 115 2.79 4.13 -1.38
C LEU A 115 3.90 4.04 -0.35
N GLY A 116 3.61 3.39 0.77
CA GLY A 116 4.58 3.01 1.78
C GLY A 116 4.09 3.28 3.19
N TYR A 117 4.67 2.54 4.15
CA TYR A 117 4.54 2.85 5.56
C TYR A 117 5.73 3.72 5.97
N GLY A 118 5.47 4.83 6.62
CA GLY A 118 6.48 5.72 7.12
C GLY A 118 5.95 6.67 8.17
N ASP A 119 6.84 7.45 8.76
CA ASP A 119 6.46 8.47 9.73
C ASP A 119 5.56 9.53 9.07
N TYR A 120 4.24 9.38 9.28
CA TYR A 120 3.24 10.28 8.70
C TYR A 120 3.49 11.74 9.05
N LEU A 121 3.92 12.01 10.28
CA LEU A 121 4.15 13.39 10.73
C LEU A 121 5.32 14.03 10.00
N ALA A 122 6.33 13.25 9.64
CA ALA A 122 7.52 13.73 8.93
C ALA A 122 7.23 14.16 7.47
N TYR A 123 6.22 13.59 6.82
CA TYR A 123 5.92 13.95 5.42
C TYR A 123 4.59 14.69 5.23
N ARG A 124 3.83 14.94 6.28
CA ARG A 124 2.55 15.66 6.22
C ARG A 124 2.67 17.01 5.53
N ASP A 125 3.72 17.77 5.86
CA ASP A 125 3.99 19.08 5.24
C ASP A 125 4.17 18.98 3.72
N LYS A 126 4.80 17.88 3.23
CA LYS A 126 4.92 17.64 1.79
C LYS A 126 3.55 17.39 1.14
N LEU A 127 2.64 16.68 1.82
CA LEU A 127 1.28 16.47 1.32
C LEU A 127 0.47 17.77 1.30
N GLU A 128 0.59 18.62 2.31
CA GLU A 128 -0.04 19.93 2.38
C GLU A 128 0.45 20.81 1.22
N LYS A 129 1.75 20.82 0.96
CA LYS A 129 2.35 21.51 -0.18
C LYS A 129 1.79 21.03 -1.53
N LEU A 130 1.61 19.72 -1.72
CA LEU A 130 0.99 19.17 -2.94
C LEU A 130 -0.44 19.67 -3.14
N VAL A 131 -1.22 19.76 -2.05
CA VAL A 131 -2.59 20.31 -2.08
C VAL A 131 -2.56 21.79 -2.49
N GLU A 132 -1.69 22.60 -1.85
CA GLU A 132 -1.53 24.03 -2.17
C GLU A 132 -1.13 24.28 -3.62
N GLN A 133 -0.25 23.44 -4.16
CA GLN A 133 0.21 23.49 -5.55
C GLN A 133 -0.82 22.94 -6.57
N GLY A 134 -1.94 22.38 -6.10
CA GLY A 134 -2.97 21.79 -6.96
C GLY A 134 -2.54 20.50 -7.65
N THR A 135 -1.55 19.79 -7.11
CA THR A 135 -1.10 18.49 -7.62
C THR A 135 -2.20 17.44 -7.44
N ARG A 136 -2.46 16.68 -8.49
CA ARG A 136 -3.40 15.55 -8.42
C ARG A 136 -2.66 14.35 -7.87
N PHE A 137 -3.05 13.91 -6.68
CA PHE A 137 -2.45 12.74 -6.05
C PHE A 137 -3.45 11.94 -5.24
N VAL A 138 -3.17 10.67 -5.08
CA VAL A 138 -3.82 9.76 -4.16
C VAL A 138 -2.76 9.03 -3.35
N ARG A 139 -3.09 8.60 -2.13
CA ARG A 139 -2.17 7.82 -1.33
C ARG A 139 -2.84 6.58 -0.75
N TRP A 140 -2.05 5.54 -0.54
CA TRP A 140 -2.40 4.42 0.33
C TRP A 140 -1.94 4.71 1.75
N GLY A 141 -2.85 4.63 2.72
CA GLY A 141 -2.55 4.85 4.12
C GLY A 141 -3.82 4.94 4.96
N ALA A 142 -3.69 5.16 6.26
CA ALA A 142 -4.85 5.34 7.13
C ALA A 142 -5.72 6.52 6.66
N VAL A 143 -7.02 6.33 6.64
CA VAL A 143 -7.98 7.39 6.33
C VAL A 143 -8.38 8.06 7.64
N GLN A 144 -8.00 9.31 7.82
CA GLN A 144 -8.27 10.10 9.01
C GLN A 144 -8.97 11.42 8.63
N PRO A 145 -9.74 12.03 9.53
CA PRO A 145 -10.23 13.41 9.35
C PRO A 145 -9.05 14.37 9.13
N ASP A 146 -9.26 15.40 8.34
CA ASP A 146 -8.32 16.52 8.12
C ASP A 146 -6.95 16.12 7.51
N GLN A 147 -6.89 14.98 6.84
CA GLN A 147 -5.70 14.60 6.08
C GLN A 147 -5.63 15.33 4.73
N PRO A 148 -4.43 15.81 4.34
CA PRO A 148 -4.24 16.43 3.04
C PRO A 148 -4.44 15.45 1.89
N GLY A 149 -5.24 15.84 0.89
CA GLY A 149 -5.48 15.05 -0.32
C GLY A 149 -6.45 13.89 -0.13
N VAL A 150 -6.42 12.94 -1.08
CA VAL A 150 -7.31 11.78 -1.09
C VAL A 150 -6.54 10.53 -0.67
N SER A 151 -7.06 9.84 0.35
CA SER A 151 -6.44 8.66 0.94
C SER A 151 -7.33 7.43 0.80
N PHE A 152 -6.73 6.31 0.50
CA PHE A 152 -7.34 5.00 0.52
C PHE A 152 -6.57 4.12 1.48
N GLY A 153 -7.26 3.31 2.26
CA GLY A 153 -6.61 2.43 3.22
C GLY A 153 -7.53 1.33 3.68
N SER A 154 -6.97 0.38 4.39
CA SER A 154 -7.74 -0.72 4.98
C SER A 154 -8.37 -0.31 6.31
N ASP A 155 -9.45 -1.01 6.67
CA ASP A 155 -10.09 -0.89 7.99
C ASP A 155 -9.18 -1.50 9.07
N ASN A 156 -8.17 -0.70 9.46
CA ASN A 156 -7.15 -1.13 10.42
C ASN A 156 -7.72 -1.42 11.81
N GLU A 157 -8.70 -0.63 12.26
CA GLU A 157 -9.32 -0.83 13.58
C GLU A 157 -10.13 -2.12 13.60
N ARG A 158 -10.94 -2.35 12.58
CA ARG A 158 -11.68 -3.60 12.43
C ARG A 158 -10.75 -4.81 12.34
N GLY A 159 -9.69 -4.73 11.53
CA GLY A 159 -8.71 -5.81 11.42
C GLY A 159 -8.03 -6.13 12.74
N GLY A 160 -7.59 -5.11 13.48
CA GLY A 160 -7.02 -5.27 14.82
C GLY A 160 -7.99 -5.89 15.81
N LYS A 161 -9.26 -5.50 15.77
CA LYS A 161 -10.33 -6.05 16.58
C LYS A 161 -10.57 -7.54 16.26
N GLU A 162 -10.72 -7.88 14.97
CA GLU A 162 -10.94 -9.27 14.52
C GLU A 162 -9.78 -10.21 14.95
N VAL A 163 -8.53 -9.72 14.91
CA VAL A 163 -7.36 -10.48 15.39
C VAL A 163 -7.45 -10.74 16.89
N ALA A 164 -7.72 -9.71 17.68
CA ALA A 164 -7.79 -9.85 19.14
C ALA A 164 -8.97 -10.75 19.56
N GLU A 165 -10.14 -10.59 18.95
CA GLU A 165 -11.31 -11.46 19.20
C GLU A 165 -10.99 -12.92 18.88
N HIS A 166 -10.33 -13.19 17.72
CA HIS A 166 -9.89 -14.55 17.35
C HIS A 166 -8.96 -15.16 18.39
N LEU A 167 -7.95 -14.41 18.87
CA LEU A 167 -7.02 -14.91 19.89
C LEU A 167 -7.72 -15.15 21.24
N LEU A 168 -8.64 -14.27 21.63
CA LEU A 168 -9.47 -14.44 22.83
C LEU A 168 -10.36 -15.68 22.77
N GLU A 169 -10.98 -15.96 21.62
CA GLU A 169 -11.75 -17.19 21.37
C GLU A 169 -10.89 -18.46 21.46
N ARG A 170 -9.58 -18.38 21.17
CA ARG A 170 -8.60 -19.47 21.36
C ARG A 170 -8.11 -19.60 22.80
N GLY A 171 -8.65 -18.82 23.71
CA GLY A 171 -8.32 -18.87 25.13
C GLY A 171 -7.10 -18.04 25.52
N CYS A 172 -6.51 -17.28 24.59
CA CYS A 172 -5.41 -16.37 24.92
C CYS A 172 -5.91 -15.21 25.79
N ARG A 173 -5.07 -14.78 26.73
CA ARG A 173 -5.42 -13.69 27.67
C ARG A 173 -4.29 -12.68 27.87
N ARG A 174 -3.06 -13.06 27.56
CA ARG A 174 -1.88 -12.22 27.65
C ARG A 174 -1.30 -12.03 26.25
N ILE A 175 -1.98 -11.22 25.46
CA ILE A 175 -1.67 -11.00 24.03
C ILE A 175 -0.71 -9.82 23.93
N ALA A 176 0.48 -10.06 23.37
CA ALA A 176 1.43 -8.99 23.08
C ALA A 176 1.12 -8.32 21.74
N PHE A 177 1.42 -7.03 21.61
CA PHE A 177 1.36 -6.28 20.36
C PHE A 177 2.76 -5.84 19.92
N LEU A 178 3.16 -6.20 18.70
CA LEU A 178 4.41 -5.76 18.07
C LEU A 178 4.11 -4.81 16.92
N GLY A 179 4.50 -3.55 17.08
CA GLY A 179 4.30 -2.47 16.12
C GLY A 179 4.34 -1.11 16.79
N ASP A 180 4.59 -0.06 16.04
CA ASP A 180 4.55 1.30 16.57
C ASP A 180 3.09 1.73 16.80
N ALA A 181 2.70 1.84 18.07
CA ALA A 181 1.35 2.20 18.50
C ALA A 181 1.21 3.72 18.70
N SER A 182 1.71 4.52 17.77
CA SER A 182 1.68 5.99 17.84
C SER A 182 1.08 6.64 16.59
N SER A 183 0.86 7.95 16.66
CA SER A 183 0.36 8.77 15.54
C SER A 183 1.38 8.91 14.39
N HIS A 184 2.63 8.52 14.60
CA HIS A 184 3.64 8.47 13.54
C HIS A 184 3.32 7.38 12.51
N TYR A 185 2.73 6.26 12.95
CA TYR A 185 2.32 5.12 12.11
C TYR A 185 0.81 4.86 12.24
N PRO A 186 -0.04 5.72 11.66
CA PRO A 186 -1.48 5.70 11.91
C PRO A 186 -2.17 4.39 11.52
N GLU A 187 -1.61 3.61 10.58
CA GLU A 187 -2.11 2.28 10.21
C GLU A 187 -1.91 1.29 11.38
N PHE A 188 -0.72 1.25 11.95
CA PHE A 188 -0.40 0.38 13.09
C PHE A 188 -1.15 0.82 14.34
N PHE A 189 -1.27 2.13 14.55
CA PHE A 189 -2.06 2.68 15.64
C PHE A 189 -3.54 2.30 15.54
N GLY A 190 -4.11 2.31 14.33
CA GLY A 190 -5.47 1.81 14.08
C GLY A 190 -5.61 0.33 14.46
N ARG A 191 -4.66 -0.52 14.06
CA ARG A 191 -4.62 -1.95 14.43
C ARG A 191 -4.53 -2.13 15.94
N TYR A 192 -3.67 -1.34 16.60
CA TYR A 192 -3.54 -1.33 18.06
C TYR A 192 -4.83 -0.90 18.78
N ARG A 193 -5.51 0.14 18.29
CA ARG A 193 -6.79 0.59 18.86
C ARG A 193 -7.85 -0.51 18.80
N GLY A 194 -8.03 -1.15 17.64
CA GLY A 194 -8.96 -2.26 17.50
C GLY A 194 -8.63 -3.43 18.43
N TYR A 195 -7.34 -3.75 18.61
CA TYR A 195 -6.87 -4.74 19.57
C TYR A 195 -7.23 -4.34 21.02
N VAL A 196 -6.96 -3.10 21.43
CA VAL A 196 -7.30 -2.58 22.77
C VAL A 196 -8.80 -2.63 23.03
N ASP A 197 -9.60 -2.23 22.05
CA ASP A 197 -11.07 -2.23 22.15
C ASP A 197 -11.60 -3.65 22.37
N ALA A 198 -11.08 -4.64 21.65
CA ALA A 198 -11.49 -6.03 21.81
C ALA A 198 -11.12 -6.61 23.20
N LEU A 199 -9.89 -6.36 23.67
CA LEU A 199 -9.47 -6.79 25.01
C LEU A 199 -10.33 -6.15 26.09
N THR A 200 -10.56 -4.85 26.00
CA THR A 200 -11.38 -4.10 26.97
C THR A 200 -12.82 -4.61 26.99
N ALA A 201 -13.41 -4.88 25.82
CA ALA A 201 -14.76 -5.44 25.72
C ALA A 201 -14.86 -6.86 26.32
N ALA A 202 -13.77 -7.63 26.28
CA ALA A 202 -13.68 -8.96 26.88
C ALA A 202 -13.31 -8.93 28.38
N GLY A 203 -13.12 -7.76 28.99
CA GLY A 203 -12.69 -7.62 30.38
C GLY A 203 -11.25 -8.04 30.64
N VAL A 204 -10.42 -8.04 29.60
CA VAL A 204 -8.98 -8.35 29.69
C VAL A 204 -8.19 -7.03 29.81
N GLU A 205 -7.33 -6.96 30.81
CA GLU A 205 -6.49 -5.78 31.04
C GLU A 205 -5.45 -5.64 29.91
N VAL A 206 -5.33 -4.42 29.38
CA VAL A 206 -4.27 -4.07 28.44
C VAL A 206 -3.01 -3.73 29.23
N ASP A 207 -2.03 -4.63 29.18
CA ASP A 207 -0.75 -4.47 29.86
C ASP A 207 0.25 -3.75 28.94
N PRO A 208 0.66 -2.50 29.25
CA PRO A 208 1.64 -1.78 28.42
C PRO A 208 2.99 -2.48 28.28
N ALA A 209 3.34 -3.37 29.21
CA ALA A 209 4.58 -4.15 29.15
C ALA A 209 4.54 -5.19 28.02
N LEU A 210 3.37 -5.50 27.47
CA LEU A 210 3.17 -6.40 26.34
C LEU A 210 3.15 -5.67 24.98
N GLN A 211 3.42 -4.37 24.93
CA GLN A 211 3.59 -3.62 23.70
C GLN A 211 5.09 -3.36 23.46
N GLU A 212 5.56 -3.61 22.24
CA GLU A 212 6.89 -3.28 21.78
C GLU A 212 6.84 -2.67 20.38
N ASN A 213 7.57 -1.57 20.19
CA ASN A 213 7.64 -0.91 18.89
C ASN A 213 8.39 -1.77 17.87
N ALA A 214 7.87 -1.82 16.66
CA ALA A 214 8.51 -2.46 15.53
C ALA A 214 8.10 -1.78 14.23
N GLU A 215 9.06 -1.62 13.33
CA GLU A 215 8.85 -1.23 11.95
C GLU A 215 8.50 -2.44 11.09
N SER A 216 7.92 -2.22 9.90
CA SER A 216 7.48 -3.31 9.01
C SER A 216 8.65 -4.01 8.32
N THR A 217 9.57 -4.56 9.10
CA THR A 217 10.69 -5.39 8.64
C THR A 217 10.81 -6.67 9.47
N GLN A 218 11.41 -7.71 8.89
CA GLN A 218 11.68 -8.96 9.61
C GLN A 218 12.68 -8.74 10.75
N GLN A 219 13.69 -7.91 10.53
CA GLN A 219 14.72 -7.63 11.54
C GLN A 219 14.12 -6.91 12.74
N SER A 220 13.31 -5.87 12.52
CA SER A 220 12.64 -5.15 13.60
C SER A 220 11.68 -6.05 14.38
N GLY A 221 10.93 -6.91 13.68
CA GLY A 221 10.06 -7.90 14.31
C GLY A 221 10.82 -8.92 15.17
N TYR A 222 12.00 -9.36 14.71
CA TYR A 222 12.88 -10.25 15.49
C TYR A 222 13.37 -9.54 16.76
N GLU A 223 13.86 -8.32 16.64
CA GLU A 223 14.40 -7.54 17.78
C GLU A 223 13.31 -7.22 18.79
N ALA A 224 12.14 -6.77 18.34
CA ALA A 224 11.00 -6.48 19.20
C ALA A 224 10.56 -7.72 20.00
N MET A 225 10.45 -8.88 19.34
CA MET A 225 10.08 -10.12 20.01
C MET A 225 11.14 -10.57 21.01
N ARG A 226 12.42 -10.48 20.65
CA ARG A 226 13.54 -10.77 21.58
C ARG A 226 13.50 -9.86 22.81
N ASN A 227 13.28 -8.56 22.63
CA ASN A 227 13.18 -7.60 23.73
C ASN A 227 12.01 -7.96 24.68
N LEU A 228 10.87 -8.35 24.11
CA LEU A 228 9.71 -8.77 24.90
C LEU A 228 10.01 -10.04 25.72
N ILE A 229 10.67 -11.04 25.10
CA ILE A 229 11.08 -12.27 25.82
C ILE A 229 12.04 -11.92 26.97
N MET A 230 13.00 -11.03 26.73
CA MET A 230 14.00 -10.63 27.75
C MET A 230 13.40 -9.81 28.90
N ARG A 231 12.21 -9.25 28.77
CA ARG A 231 11.49 -8.60 29.87
C ARG A 231 10.91 -9.60 30.88
N GLU A 232 10.92 -10.90 30.54
CA GLU A 232 10.34 -11.97 31.36
C GLU A 232 8.84 -11.76 31.68
N VAL A 233 8.16 -10.93 30.90
CA VAL A 233 6.69 -10.78 30.98
C VAL A 233 6.02 -11.96 30.30
N GLY A 234 5.17 -12.67 31.02
CA GLY A 234 4.45 -13.81 30.44
C GLY A 234 3.46 -13.36 29.38
N PHE A 235 3.45 -14.02 28.24
CA PHE A 235 2.47 -13.84 27.16
C PHE A 235 2.11 -15.21 26.56
N ASP A 236 0.91 -15.32 26.00
CA ASP A 236 0.38 -16.55 25.41
C ASP A 236 0.04 -16.38 23.91
N ALA A 237 0.03 -15.13 23.43
CA ALA A 237 -0.13 -14.81 22.01
C ALA A 237 0.60 -13.53 21.64
N VAL A 238 0.83 -13.35 20.33
CA VAL A 238 1.41 -12.17 19.72
C VAL A 238 0.56 -11.75 18.55
N PHE A 239 0.15 -10.49 18.53
CA PHE A 239 -0.37 -9.80 17.37
C PHE A 239 0.72 -8.87 16.82
N ALA A 240 1.27 -9.19 15.67
CA ALA A 240 2.24 -8.37 14.96
C ALA A 240 1.53 -7.46 13.95
N ALA A 241 1.88 -6.18 13.96
CA ALA A 241 1.24 -5.18 13.13
C ALA A 241 1.43 -5.40 11.61
N SER A 242 2.39 -6.23 11.19
CA SER A 242 2.53 -6.69 9.80
C SER A 242 3.04 -8.12 9.74
N ASP A 243 2.90 -8.76 8.58
CA ASP A 243 3.41 -10.11 8.36
C ASP A 243 4.94 -10.18 8.44
N LEU A 244 5.64 -9.13 8.01
CA LEU A 244 7.09 -9.08 8.14
C LEU A 244 7.52 -9.05 9.60
N ILE A 245 6.86 -8.26 10.44
CA ILE A 245 7.09 -8.28 11.90
C ILE A 245 6.78 -9.67 12.46
N ALA A 246 5.66 -10.29 12.05
CA ALA A 246 5.28 -11.63 12.51
C ALA A 246 6.33 -12.70 12.14
N ILE A 247 6.87 -12.67 10.92
CA ILE A 247 7.89 -13.61 10.45
C ILE A 247 9.19 -13.43 11.27
N GLY A 248 9.59 -12.20 11.55
CA GLY A 248 10.72 -11.90 12.43
C GLY A 248 10.48 -12.41 13.85
N ALA A 249 9.30 -12.15 14.41
CA ALA A 249 8.90 -12.63 15.73
C ALA A 249 8.88 -14.16 15.82
N MET A 250 8.38 -14.84 14.78
CA MET A 250 8.38 -16.32 14.70
C MET A 250 9.79 -16.90 14.81
N ARG A 251 10.77 -16.28 14.16
CA ARG A 251 12.16 -16.67 14.25
C ARG A 251 12.70 -16.46 15.66
N ALA A 252 12.47 -15.31 16.28
CA ALA A 252 12.91 -15.02 17.65
C ALA A 252 12.32 -16.02 18.67
N LEU A 253 11.02 -16.34 18.55
CA LEU A 253 10.37 -17.36 19.37
C LEU A 253 11.07 -18.70 19.22
N SER A 254 11.33 -19.14 17.97
CA SER A 254 12.02 -20.40 17.69
C SER A 254 13.43 -20.45 18.28
N ASP A 255 14.21 -19.37 18.14
CA ASP A 255 15.58 -19.27 18.68
C ASP A 255 15.61 -19.35 20.22
N HIS A 256 14.49 -19.02 20.89
CA HIS A 256 14.31 -19.13 22.35
C HIS A 256 13.55 -20.38 22.78
N GLY A 257 13.33 -21.33 21.87
CA GLY A 257 12.68 -22.63 22.17
C GLY A 257 11.17 -22.55 22.38
N LEU A 258 10.52 -21.45 22.03
CA LEU A 258 9.07 -21.25 22.10
C LEU A 258 8.41 -21.68 20.79
N ARG A 259 7.47 -22.59 20.86
CA ARG A 259 6.80 -23.18 19.68
C ARG A 259 5.54 -22.40 19.31
N VAL A 260 5.39 -22.13 18.04
CA VAL A 260 4.17 -21.54 17.46
C VAL A 260 3.36 -22.68 16.82
N PRO A 261 2.09 -22.86 17.16
CA PRO A 261 1.25 -22.11 18.12
C PRO A 261 1.22 -22.69 19.55
N GLN A 262 1.94 -23.80 19.82
CA GLN A 262 1.76 -24.60 21.05
C GLN A 262 2.04 -23.81 22.33
N ASP A 263 3.10 -23.01 22.34
CA ASP A 263 3.50 -22.19 23.47
C ASP A 263 2.98 -20.75 23.30
N VAL A 264 3.04 -20.21 22.06
CA VAL A 264 2.62 -18.84 21.73
C VAL A 264 1.85 -18.84 20.41
N ALA A 265 0.59 -18.39 20.42
CA ALA A 265 -0.16 -18.13 19.18
C ALA A 265 0.37 -16.87 18.50
N LEU A 266 0.42 -16.85 17.16
CA LEU A 266 0.96 -15.71 16.40
C LEU A 266 0.04 -15.34 15.26
N VAL A 267 -0.25 -14.03 15.14
CA VAL A 267 -1.05 -13.47 14.05
C VAL A 267 -0.33 -12.25 13.47
N GLY A 268 -0.32 -12.13 12.13
CA GLY A 268 0.20 -11.00 11.38
C GLY A 268 -0.89 -10.10 10.78
N PHE A 269 -0.49 -9.28 9.82
CA PHE A 269 -1.37 -8.40 9.05
C PHE A 269 -0.73 -8.19 7.66
N ASP A 270 -1.50 -8.16 6.57
CA ASP A 270 -1.20 -7.88 5.16
C ASP A 270 -1.54 -9.06 4.23
N ASP A 271 -1.44 -10.29 4.68
CA ASP A 271 -1.54 -11.55 3.91
C ASP A 271 -0.58 -11.58 2.71
N ILE A 272 0.70 -11.26 2.95
CA ILE A 272 1.74 -11.40 1.93
C ILE A 272 1.89 -12.87 1.52
N ALA A 273 2.34 -13.12 0.28
CA ALA A 273 2.46 -14.48 -0.26
C ALA A 273 3.26 -15.42 0.66
N THR A 274 4.31 -14.92 1.29
CA THR A 274 5.18 -15.68 2.21
C THR A 274 4.42 -16.16 3.45
N ALA A 275 3.37 -15.48 3.90
CA ALA A 275 2.59 -15.86 5.09
C ALA A 275 2.04 -17.29 5.01
N SER A 276 1.70 -17.76 3.81
CA SER A 276 1.21 -19.14 3.60
C SER A 276 2.31 -20.20 3.54
N PHE A 277 3.57 -19.81 3.36
CA PHE A 277 4.72 -20.70 3.16
C PHE A 277 5.66 -20.81 4.37
N VAL A 278 5.53 -19.92 5.36
CA VAL A 278 6.26 -20.08 6.64
C VAL A 278 5.76 -21.29 7.43
N ASN A 279 6.53 -21.75 8.39
CA ASN A 279 6.18 -22.93 9.18
C ASN A 279 6.14 -22.58 10.68
N PRO A 280 4.95 -22.65 11.31
CA PRO A 280 3.64 -22.94 10.71
C PRO A 280 3.12 -21.82 9.81
N PRO A 281 2.19 -22.11 8.84
CA PRO A 281 1.56 -21.09 8.03
C PRO A 281 0.89 -20.01 8.89
N LEU A 282 1.17 -18.74 8.57
CA LEU A 282 0.81 -17.58 9.40
C LEU A 282 -0.67 -17.21 9.23
N THR A 283 -1.41 -17.16 10.33
CA THR A 283 -2.71 -16.47 10.43
C THR A 283 -2.48 -14.98 10.28
N THR A 284 -3.27 -14.30 9.48
CA THR A 284 -3.06 -12.89 9.15
C THR A 284 -4.35 -12.22 8.71
N VAL A 285 -4.32 -10.92 8.50
CA VAL A 285 -5.43 -10.13 7.94
C VAL A 285 -5.14 -9.78 6.50
N LEU A 286 -6.00 -10.23 5.58
CA LEU A 286 -5.91 -9.90 4.16
C LEU A 286 -6.31 -8.45 3.94
N GLN A 287 -5.43 -7.69 3.29
CA GLN A 287 -5.72 -6.44 2.61
C GLN A 287 -5.79 -6.72 1.10
N ASP A 288 -6.91 -6.44 0.44
CA ASP A 288 -7.09 -6.74 -0.99
C ASP A 288 -6.29 -5.74 -1.87
N THR A 289 -5.04 -6.09 -2.16
CA THR A 289 -4.17 -5.30 -3.01
C THR A 289 -4.68 -5.16 -4.45
N GLY A 290 -5.50 -6.11 -4.92
CA GLY A 290 -6.13 -6.06 -6.24
C GLY A 290 -7.17 -4.95 -6.32
N GLN A 291 -8.08 -4.91 -5.36
CA GLN A 291 -9.05 -3.84 -5.21
C GLN A 291 -8.38 -2.49 -4.98
N ALA A 292 -7.39 -2.44 -4.07
CA ALA A 292 -6.65 -1.24 -3.73
C ALA A 292 -5.99 -0.60 -4.97
N GLY A 293 -5.29 -1.40 -5.79
CA GLY A 293 -4.65 -0.90 -7.00
C GLY A 293 -5.64 -0.33 -8.02
N ALA A 294 -6.80 -0.97 -8.19
CA ALA A 294 -7.85 -0.47 -9.10
C ALA A 294 -8.44 0.85 -8.59
N VAL A 295 -8.79 0.92 -7.30
CA VAL A 295 -9.37 2.12 -6.67
C VAL A 295 -8.40 3.31 -6.74
N LEU A 296 -7.13 3.10 -6.42
CA LEU A 296 -6.11 4.17 -6.49
C LEU A 296 -6.01 4.76 -7.90
N VAL A 297 -5.92 3.90 -8.92
CA VAL A 297 -5.80 4.37 -10.32
C VAL A 297 -7.09 5.05 -10.79
N ASP A 298 -8.26 4.45 -10.55
CA ASP A 298 -9.54 5.04 -10.98
C ASP A 298 -9.79 6.39 -10.33
N SER A 299 -9.50 6.50 -9.04
CA SER A 299 -9.64 7.72 -8.28
C SER A 299 -8.68 8.82 -8.75
N LEU A 300 -7.41 8.48 -9.01
CA LEU A 300 -6.46 9.45 -9.55
C LEU A 300 -6.89 9.93 -10.94
N LEU A 301 -7.37 9.04 -11.79
CA LEU A 301 -7.91 9.42 -13.10
C LEU A 301 -9.17 10.28 -12.99
N GLY A 302 -10.02 10.05 -11.98
CA GLY A 302 -11.14 10.92 -11.63
C GLY A 302 -10.66 12.33 -11.28
N LEU A 303 -9.66 12.46 -10.40
CA LEU A 303 -9.05 13.75 -10.06
C LEU A 303 -8.45 14.46 -11.28
N ILE A 304 -7.80 13.73 -12.19
CA ILE A 304 -7.23 14.27 -13.42
C ILE A 304 -8.34 14.84 -14.33
N ARG A 305 -9.51 14.21 -14.37
CA ARG A 305 -10.68 14.70 -15.10
C ARG A 305 -11.45 15.83 -14.40
N GLY A 306 -11.08 16.17 -13.16
CA GLY A 306 -11.79 17.16 -12.35
C GLY A 306 -13.08 16.64 -11.71
N GLU A 307 -13.23 15.32 -11.58
CA GLU A 307 -14.35 14.68 -10.91
C GLU A 307 -14.18 14.75 -9.38
N PRO A 308 -15.26 14.83 -8.61
CA PRO A 308 -15.17 14.75 -7.16
C PRO A 308 -14.77 13.33 -6.73
N VAL A 309 -13.68 13.22 -5.96
CA VAL A 309 -13.18 11.95 -5.41
C VAL A 309 -12.98 12.13 -3.91
N GLY A 310 -13.53 11.20 -3.13
CA GLY A 310 -13.37 11.15 -1.68
C GLY A 310 -12.43 10.05 -1.22
N SER A 311 -11.95 10.17 0.00
CA SER A 311 -11.19 9.12 0.67
C SER A 311 -12.10 7.94 1.04
N GLU A 312 -11.56 6.71 1.01
CA GLU A 312 -12.34 5.50 1.25
C GLU A 312 -11.56 4.48 2.08
N VAL A 313 -12.26 3.80 2.99
CA VAL A 313 -11.73 2.70 3.80
C VAL A 313 -12.19 1.38 3.18
N LEU A 314 -11.23 0.54 2.78
CA LEU A 314 -11.50 -0.77 2.19
C LEU A 314 -11.62 -1.85 3.28
N PRO A 315 -12.51 -2.84 3.08
CA PRO A 315 -12.70 -3.92 4.03
C PRO A 315 -11.46 -4.81 4.11
N VAL A 316 -11.30 -5.45 5.26
CA VAL A 316 -10.27 -6.46 5.54
C VAL A 316 -10.92 -7.80 5.88
N LYS A 317 -10.11 -8.87 5.88
CA LYS A 317 -10.59 -10.22 6.20
C LYS A 317 -9.53 -11.00 6.95
N LEU A 318 -9.88 -11.53 8.12
CA LEU A 318 -9.02 -12.47 8.84
C LEU A 318 -8.89 -13.79 8.06
N VAL A 319 -7.66 -14.22 7.83
CA VAL A 319 -7.29 -15.48 7.16
C VAL A 319 -6.64 -16.40 8.20
N VAL A 320 -7.44 -17.30 8.76
CA VAL A 320 -6.98 -18.21 9.80
C VAL A 320 -6.13 -19.34 9.20
N ARG A 321 -4.91 -19.51 9.71
CA ARG A 321 -3.97 -20.59 9.38
C ARG A 321 -3.46 -21.24 10.66
N LYS A 322 -2.34 -21.98 10.58
CA LYS A 322 -1.88 -22.84 11.68
C LYS A 322 -1.21 -22.08 12.83
N SER A 323 -0.67 -20.87 12.63
CA SER A 323 0.11 -20.17 13.64
C SER A 323 -0.70 -19.69 14.86
N SER A 324 -2.02 -19.71 14.78
CA SER A 324 -2.92 -19.32 15.90
C SER A 324 -3.86 -20.44 16.34
N LEU A 325 -3.74 -21.64 15.77
CA LEU A 325 -4.60 -22.79 16.12
C LEU A 325 -3.89 -23.65 17.16
N ARG A 326 -4.16 -23.39 18.42
CA ARG A 326 -3.75 -24.22 19.56
C ARG A 326 -4.59 -25.47 19.68
#